data_b129da031ddbb774cf63a2f7babf9022
#
_entry.id   b129da031ddbb774cf63a2f7babf9022
#
_cell.length_a   1.000
_cell.length_b   1.000
_cell.length_c   1.000
_cell.angle_alpha   90.00
_cell.angle_beta   90.00
_cell.angle_gamma   90.00
#
_symmetry.space_group_name_H-M   'P 1'
#
loop_
_entity.id
_entity.type
_entity.pdbx_description
1 polymer ?
#
loop_
_entity_poly.entity_id
_entity_poly.type
_entity_poly.pdbx_seq_one_letter_code
_entity_poly.pdbx_strand_id
1 'polypeptide(L)'
;MSMGTSPIARALANREDEVVLSPIRELLAPLAMVILGLIGVAGLSIYGTTTALEALGHFGLNTLFALLSTAAVLLGMTSAMSLLGLAFGELKSALLKTLGIGIFGSFTADTLTLLAMPLVMFLGPQGIIGLLCVYGALNAFLVGAPLWGLFDLEFHEAAAVTVAICLLKGFGFLLVVLMSGIAFA
;
A
#
# COMPACT_ATOMS: atom_id res chain seq x y z
N MET A 1 -26.99 -43.77 -22.17
CA MET A 1 -25.83 -43.80 -21.25
C MET A 1 -25.15 -42.42 -21.27
N SER A 2 -25.50 -41.58 -20.32
CA SER A 2 -24.84 -40.24 -20.21
C SER A 2 -23.53 -40.44 -19.45
N MET A 3 -22.42 -40.22 -20.13
CA MET A 3 -21.10 -40.17 -19.48
C MET A 3 -21.10 -38.96 -18.55
N GLY A 4 -21.21 -39.22 -17.25
CA GLY A 4 -21.03 -38.18 -16.23
C GLY A 4 -19.64 -37.64 -16.29
N THR A 5 -19.49 -36.35 -16.63
CA THR A 5 -18.23 -35.62 -16.53
C THR A 5 -17.70 -35.74 -15.11
N SER A 6 -16.44 -36.17 -14.97
CA SER A 6 -15.82 -36.39 -13.68
C SER A 6 -15.85 -35.09 -12.82
N PRO A 7 -15.96 -35.17 -11.49
CA PRO A 7 -15.97 -34.01 -10.64
C PRO A 7 -14.72 -33.14 -10.80
N ILE A 8 -13.60 -33.73 -11.19
CA ILE A 8 -12.33 -33.03 -11.50
C ILE A 8 -12.47 -32.21 -12.81
N ALA A 9 -13.14 -32.74 -13.84
CA ALA A 9 -13.37 -32.01 -15.08
C ALA A 9 -14.29 -30.80 -14.88
N ARG A 10 -15.31 -30.92 -13.97
CA ARG A 10 -16.15 -29.79 -13.59
C ARG A 10 -15.38 -28.76 -12.77
N ALA A 11 -14.50 -29.17 -11.85
CA ALA A 11 -13.66 -28.26 -11.08
C ALA A 11 -12.66 -27.50 -11.96
N LEU A 12 -12.11 -28.16 -12.99
CA LEU A 12 -11.22 -27.52 -13.97
C LEU A 12 -11.98 -26.56 -14.90
N ALA A 13 -13.15 -26.93 -15.38
CA ALA A 13 -14.01 -26.07 -16.21
C ALA A 13 -14.48 -24.83 -15.42
N ASN A 14 -14.89 -24.97 -14.17
CA ASN A 14 -15.20 -23.81 -13.31
C ASN A 14 -13.99 -22.93 -13.05
N ARG A 15 -12.77 -23.47 -13.01
CA ARG A 15 -11.54 -22.68 -12.86
C ARG A 15 -11.17 -21.91 -14.13
N GLU A 16 -11.47 -22.44 -15.31
CA GLU A 16 -11.27 -21.71 -16.57
C GLU A 16 -12.28 -20.56 -16.74
N ASP A 17 -13.52 -20.69 -16.24
CA ASP A 17 -14.53 -19.64 -16.27
C ASP A 17 -14.30 -18.55 -15.19
N GLU A 18 -13.62 -18.86 -14.08
CA GLU A 18 -13.27 -17.88 -13.03
C GLU A 18 -12.07 -16.98 -13.38
N VAL A 19 -11.32 -17.30 -14.42
CA VAL A 19 -10.09 -16.55 -14.80
C VAL A 19 -10.36 -15.43 -15.83
N VAL A 20 -11.59 -15.07 -16.10
CA VAL A 20 -11.87 -13.76 -16.70
C VAL A 20 -11.85 -12.73 -15.57
N LEU A 21 -10.66 -12.44 -15.07
CA LEU A 21 -10.42 -11.33 -14.16
C LEU A 21 -11.08 -10.09 -14.75
N SER A 22 -12.07 -9.55 -14.03
CA SER A 22 -12.82 -8.38 -14.47
C SER A 22 -11.84 -7.29 -14.90
N PRO A 23 -11.92 -6.71 -16.11
CA PRO A 23 -11.03 -5.63 -16.55
C PRO A 23 -11.04 -4.45 -15.58
N ILE A 24 -12.10 -4.31 -14.79
CA ILE A 24 -12.20 -3.33 -13.71
C ILE A 24 -11.13 -3.60 -12.65
N ARG A 25 -10.95 -4.84 -12.24
CA ARG A 25 -10.05 -5.24 -11.17
C ARG A 25 -8.59 -5.28 -11.60
N GLU A 26 -8.34 -5.71 -12.85
CA GLU A 26 -6.97 -5.84 -13.36
C GLU A 26 -6.37 -4.52 -13.85
N LEU A 27 -7.19 -3.61 -14.34
CA LEU A 27 -6.72 -2.38 -14.97
C LEU A 27 -7.36 -1.11 -14.38
N LEU A 28 -8.69 -1.03 -14.33
CA LEU A 28 -9.37 0.23 -14.01
C LEU A 28 -9.18 0.62 -12.54
N ALA A 29 -9.33 -0.30 -11.60
CA ALA A 29 -9.18 0.01 -10.18
C ALA A 29 -7.74 0.40 -9.82
N PRO A 30 -6.69 -0.35 -10.21
CA PRO A 30 -5.31 0.07 -9.97
C PRO A 30 -4.96 1.39 -10.65
N LEU A 31 -5.41 1.61 -11.89
CA LEU A 31 -5.16 2.86 -12.60
C LEU A 31 -5.84 4.05 -11.91
N ALA A 32 -7.10 3.88 -11.47
CA ALA A 32 -7.79 4.90 -10.70
C ALA A 32 -7.06 5.25 -9.40
N MET A 33 -6.53 4.24 -8.69
CA MET A 33 -5.72 4.44 -7.49
C MET A 33 -4.44 5.23 -7.80
N VAL A 34 -3.73 4.91 -8.88
CA VAL A 34 -2.54 5.68 -9.30
C VAL A 34 -2.91 7.13 -9.58
N ILE A 35 -3.98 7.38 -10.35
CA ILE A 35 -4.42 8.74 -10.69
C ILE A 35 -4.82 9.52 -9.44
N LEU A 36 -5.63 8.93 -8.56
CA LEU A 36 -6.06 9.57 -7.31
C LEU A 36 -4.87 9.84 -6.38
N GLY A 37 -3.92 8.92 -6.31
CA GLY A 37 -2.69 9.11 -5.54
C GLY A 37 -1.84 10.24 -6.08
N LEU A 38 -1.66 10.35 -7.40
CA LEU A 38 -0.93 11.47 -8.03
C LEU A 38 -1.63 12.81 -7.82
N ILE A 39 -2.97 12.85 -7.88
CA ILE A 39 -3.76 14.04 -7.54
C ILE A 39 -3.52 14.42 -6.07
N GLY A 40 -3.47 13.44 -5.16
CA GLY A 40 -3.16 13.65 -3.75
C GLY A 40 -1.77 14.23 -3.55
N VAL A 41 -0.74 13.68 -4.20
CA VAL A 41 0.64 14.21 -4.19
C VAL A 41 0.68 15.66 -4.68
N ALA A 42 0.03 15.95 -5.80
CA ALA A 42 -0.03 17.32 -6.35
C ALA A 42 -0.79 18.28 -5.43
N GLY A 43 -1.94 17.86 -4.89
CA GLY A 43 -2.75 18.66 -3.98
C GLY A 43 -2.01 19.02 -2.70
N LEU A 44 -1.34 18.05 -2.07
CA LEU A 44 -0.50 18.29 -0.89
C LEU A 44 0.68 19.20 -1.19
N SER A 45 1.20 19.17 -2.41
CA SER A 45 2.34 20.00 -2.80
C SER A 45 1.99 21.46 -2.98
N ILE A 46 0.73 21.77 -3.26
CA ILE A 46 0.22 23.14 -3.38
C ILE A 46 -0.29 23.66 -2.03
N TYR A 47 -0.70 22.76 -1.15
CA TYR A 47 -1.28 23.13 0.12
C TYR A 47 -0.27 23.87 1.02
N GLY A 48 -0.64 25.07 1.46
CA GLY A 48 0.17 25.91 2.35
C GLY A 48 1.38 26.57 1.70
N THR A 49 1.57 26.47 0.38
CA THR A 49 2.66 27.14 -0.34
C THR A 49 2.23 28.52 -0.82
N THR A 50 3.15 29.49 -0.78
CA THR A 50 2.93 30.88 -1.19
C THR A 50 3.58 31.17 -2.54
N THR A 51 4.54 30.38 -2.95
CA THR A 51 5.28 30.56 -4.22
C THR A 51 5.32 29.28 -5.06
N ALA A 52 5.44 29.43 -6.38
CA ALA A 52 5.58 28.30 -7.28
C ALA A 52 6.85 27.47 -7.03
N LEU A 53 7.92 28.10 -6.54
CA LEU A 53 9.18 27.41 -6.23
C LEU A 53 9.02 26.51 -5.00
N GLU A 54 8.32 26.98 -3.96
CA GLU A 54 7.98 26.17 -2.77
C GLU A 54 7.09 24.98 -3.18
N ALA A 55 6.06 25.23 -4.01
CA ALA A 55 5.19 24.16 -4.50
C ALA A 55 5.97 23.09 -5.27
N LEU A 56 6.94 23.49 -6.10
CA LEU A 56 7.80 22.56 -6.83
C LEU A 56 8.71 21.76 -5.89
N GLY A 57 9.26 22.39 -4.85
CA GLY A 57 10.06 21.72 -3.81
C GLY A 57 9.23 20.68 -3.05
N HIS A 58 8.03 21.05 -2.61
CA HIS A 58 7.09 20.14 -1.95
C HIS A 58 6.65 18.99 -2.86
N PHE A 59 6.44 19.27 -4.16
CA PHE A 59 6.12 18.24 -5.13
C PHE A 59 7.23 17.20 -5.26
N GLY A 60 8.49 17.65 -5.33
CA GLY A 60 9.64 16.75 -5.35
C GLY A 60 9.72 15.86 -4.10
N LEU A 61 9.56 16.46 -2.92
CA LEU A 61 9.57 15.72 -1.64
C LEU A 61 8.40 14.74 -1.53
N ASN A 62 7.19 15.16 -1.83
CA ASN A 62 6.01 14.29 -1.77
C ASN A 62 6.09 13.15 -2.80
N THR A 63 6.65 13.41 -3.99
CA THR A 63 6.89 12.38 -5.01
C THR A 63 7.92 11.36 -4.51
N LEU A 64 9.03 11.81 -3.92
CA LEU A 64 10.03 10.92 -3.32
C LEU A 64 9.40 10.06 -2.21
N PHE A 65 8.59 10.67 -1.36
CA PHE A 65 7.89 9.96 -0.28
C PHE A 65 6.90 8.91 -0.80
N ALA A 66 6.15 9.23 -1.87
CA ALA A 66 5.25 8.28 -2.53
C ALA A 66 6.03 7.11 -3.18
N LEU A 67 7.20 7.38 -3.76
CA LEU A 67 8.07 6.34 -4.31
C LEU A 67 8.64 5.44 -3.22
N LEU A 68 9.07 5.99 -2.09
CA LEU A 68 9.54 5.20 -0.93
C LEU A 68 8.43 4.34 -0.33
N SER A 69 7.21 4.88 -0.22
CA SER A 69 6.03 4.13 0.22
C SER A 69 5.71 2.98 -0.74
N THR A 70 5.82 3.22 -2.05
CA THR A 70 5.63 2.18 -3.07
C THR A 70 6.72 1.10 -3.00
N ALA A 71 7.98 1.49 -2.78
CA ALA A 71 9.08 0.55 -2.60
C ALA A 71 8.87 -0.33 -1.36
N ALA A 72 8.34 0.23 -0.26
CA ALA A 72 8.01 -0.56 0.93
C ALA A 72 6.90 -1.58 0.66
N VAL A 73 5.89 -1.23 -0.15
CA VAL A 73 4.84 -2.18 -0.58
C VAL A 73 5.44 -3.29 -1.43
N LEU A 74 6.28 -2.95 -2.42
CA LEU A 74 6.98 -3.95 -3.26
C LEU A 74 7.83 -4.90 -2.42
N LEU A 75 8.63 -4.37 -1.50
CA LEU A 75 9.47 -5.18 -0.61
C LEU A 75 8.64 -6.06 0.32
N GLY A 76 7.54 -5.55 0.86
CA GLY A 76 6.62 -6.33 1.70
C GLY A 76 5.98 -7.48 0.93
N MET A 77 5.53 -7.22 -0.31
CA MET A 77 4.96 -8.26 -1.18
C MET A 77 6.01 -9.30 -1.58
N THR A 78 7.22 -8.88 -1.99
CA THR A 78 8.30 -9.83 -2.36
C THR A 78 8.75 -10.66 -1.16
N SER A 79 8.79 -10.08 0.04
CA SER A 79 9.07 -10.81 1.27
C SER A 79 7.98 -11.84 1.57
N ALA A 80 6.70 -11.48 1.40
CA ALA A 80 5.58 -12.40 1.58
C ALA A 80 5.58 -13.53 0.53
N MET A 81 5.93 -13.26 -0.75
CA MET A 81 6.15 -14.31 -1.75
C MET A 81 7.20 -15.32 -1.28
N SER A 82 8.32 -14.82 -0.78
CA SER A 82 9.43 -15.67 -0.34
C SER A 82 9.13 -16.47 0.92
N LEU A 83 8.43 -15.86 1.90
CA LEU A 83 8.21 -16.46 3.22
C LEU A 83 6.92 -17.30 3.29
N LEU A 84 5.87 -16.87 2.60
CA LEU A 84 4.54 -17.48 2.68
C LEU A 84 4.17 -18.27 1.43
N GLY A 85 5.01 -18.24 0.38
CA GLY A 85 4.74 -18.92 -0.89
C GLY A 85 3.59 -18.30 -1.68
N LEU A 86 3.27 -17.01 -1.46
CA LEU A 86 2.17 -16.33 -2.12
C LEU A 86 2.51 -16.03 -3.58
N ALA A 87 1.51 -16.16 -4.47
CA ALA A 87 1.62 -15.79 -5.87
C ALA A 87 0.74 -14.55 -6.15
N PHE A 88 1.32 -13.52 -6.75
CA PHE A 88 0.62 -12.26 -7.04
C PHE A 88 0.18 -12.11 -8.51
N GLY A 89 0.08 -13.22 -9.23
CA GLY A 89 -0.37 -13.25 -10.62
C GLY A 89 0.69 -12.78 -11.64
N GLU A 90 0.23 -12.26 -12.79
CA GLU A 90 1.12 -11.79 -13.84
C GLU A 90 1.90 -10.54 -13.43
N LEU A 91 3.19 -10.48 -13.77
CA LEU A 91 4.10 -9.39 -13.36
C LEU A 91 3.57 -8.00 -13.74
N LYS A 92 3.02 -7.82 -14.94
CA LYS A 92 2.52 -6.50 -15.39
C LYS A 92 1.32 -6.02 -14.56
N SER A 93 0.36 -6.92 -14.33
CA SER A 93 -0.82 -6.64 -13.49
C SER A 93 -0.40 -6.40 -12.05
N ALA A 94 0.47 -7.26 -11.50
CA ALA A 94 0.99 -7.13 -10.14
C ALA A 94 1.71 -5.79 -9.92
N LEU A 95 2.54 -5.35 -10.87
CA LEU A 95 3.21 -4.05 -10.78
C LEU A 95 2.23 -2.88 -10.77
N LEU A 96 1.22 -2.88 -11.65
CA LEU A 96 0.22 -1.81 -11.69
C LEU A 96 -0.60 -1.76 -10.39
N LYS A 97 -1.03 -2.91 -9.87
CA LYS A 97 -1.74 -3.02 -8.59
C LYS A 97 -0.88 -2.51 -7.43
N THR A 98 0.39 -2.91 -7.41
CA THR A 98 1.35 -2.48 -6.39
C THR A 98 1.61 -0.97 -6.44
N LEU A 99 1.75 -0.38 -7.65
CA LEU A 99 1.86 1.07 -7.81
C LEU A 99 0.62 1.79 -7.28
N GLY A 100 -0.58 1.30 -7.60
CA GLY A 100 -1.82 1.86 -7.07
C GLY A 100 -1.88 1.83 -5.55
N ILE A 101 -1.58 0.68 -4.93
CA ILE A 101 -1.55 0.53 -3.48
C ILE A 101 -0.45 1.40 -2.86
N GLY A 102 0.73 1.48 -3.47
CA GLY A 102 1.85 2.27 -2.97
C GLY A 102 1.58 3.78 -3.02
N ILE A 103 1.21 4.30 -4.18
CA ILE A 103 1.00 5.74 -4.40
C ILE A 103 -0.29 6.22 -3.71
N PHE A 104 -1.39 5.50 -3.83
CA PHE A 104 -2.65 5.90 -3.21
C PHE A 104 -2.75 5.42 -1.75
N GLY A 105 -2.70 4.11 -1.53
CA GLY A 105 -3.00 3.52 -0.21
C GLY A 105 -1.92 3.86 0.81
N SER A 106 -0.69 3.44 0.53
CA SER A 106 0.44 3.56 1.44
C SER A 106 0.83 5.01 1.70
N PHE A 107 0.97 5.82 0.65
CA PHE A 107 1.29 7.25 0.77
C PHE A 107 0.19 8.02 1.52
N THR A 108 -1.09 7.73 1.24
CA THR A 108 -2.22 8.39 1.93
C THR A 108 -2.25 8.00 3.40
N ALA A 109 -2.04 6.72 3.75
CA ALA A 109 -1.99 6.26 5.13
C ALA A 109 -0.87 6.97 5.92
N ASP A 110 0.32 7.06 5.33
CA ASP A 110 1.48 7.72 5.94
C ASP A 110 1.23 9.21 6.13
N THR A 111 0.67 9.88 5.11
CA THR A 111 0.34 11.32 5.16
C THR A 111 -0.72 11.63 6.22
N LEU A 112 -1.81 10.85 6.28
CA LEU A 112 -2.84 11.03 7.30
C LEU A 112 -2.30 10.80 8.71
N THR A 113 -1.39 9.84 8.87
CA THR A 113 -0.72 9.60 10.15
C THR A 113 0.16 10.78 10.56
N LEU A 114 0.93 11.35 9.63
CA LEU A 114 1.74 12.54 9.88
C LEU A 114 0.88 13.76 10.24
N LEU A 115 -0.27 13.95 9.58
CA LEU A 115 -1.21 15.02 9.90
C LEU A 115 -1.87 14.84 11.28
N ALA A 116 -2.04 13.61 11.74
CA ALA A 116 -2.56 13.32 13.07
C ALA A 116 -1.49 13.51 14.18
N MET A 117 -0.20 13.51 13.84
CA MET A 117 0.91 13.56 14.80
C MET A 117 0.85 14.77 15.76
N PRO A 118 0.57 16.02 15.33
CA PRO A 118 0.47 17.17 16.25
C PRO A 118 -0.63 16.99 17.29
N LEU A 119 -1.80 16.47 16.89
CA LEU A 119 -2.92 16.19 17.81
C LEU A 119 -2.53 15.18 18.88
N VAL A 120 -1.76 14.19 18.50
CA VAL A 120 -1.31 13.09 19.36
C VAL A 120 -0.24 13.55 20.35
N MET A 121 0.63 14.47 19.96
CA MET A 121 1.66 15.01 20.84
C MET A 121 1.09 15.75 22.05
N PHE A 122 -0.10 16.32 21.93
CA PHE A 122 -0.81 16.95 23.07
C PHE A 122 -1.29 15.94 24.12
N LEU A 123 -1.42 14.66 23.74
CA LEU A 123 -1.92 13.59 24.62
C LEU A 123 -0.80 12.86 25.38
N GLY A 124 0.45 13.27 25.21
CA GLY A 124 1.61 12.66 25.86
C GLY A 124 1.81 11.17 25.48
N PRO A 125 2.29 10.32 26.41
CA PRO A 125 2.59 8.90 26.10
C PRO A 125 1.38 8.11 25.59
N GLN A 126 0.17 8.44 26.03
CA GLN A 126 -1.08 7.80 25.58
C GLN A 126 -1.37 8.12 24.11
N GLY A 127 -0.94 9.29 23.66
CA GLY A 127 -1.05 9.68 22.27
C GLY A 127 -0.24 8.80 21.32
N ILE A 128 0.93 8.31 21.74
CA ILE A 128 1.76 7.42 20.91
C ILE A 128 1.00 6.11 20.62
N ILE A 129 0.33 5.53 21.62
CA ILE A 129 -0.48 4.33 21.42
C ILE A 129 -1.65 4.63 20.47
N GLY A 130 -2.32 5.78 20.65
CA GLY A 130 -3.38 6.23 19.74
C GLY A 130 -2.88 6.38 18.31
N LEU A 131 -1.69 6.97 18.10
CA LEU A 131 -1.08 7.11 16.77
C LEU A 131 -0.79 5.77 16.13
N LEU A 132 -0.25 4.82 16.88
CA LEU A 132 0.01 3.45 16.39
C LEU A 132 -1.29 2.74 16.00
N CYS A 133 -2.37 2.92 16.77
CA CYS A 133 -3.69 2.39 16.42
C CYS A 133 -4.24 3.02 15.13
N VAL A 134 -4.14 4.35 15.00
CA VAL A 134 -4.56 5.07 13.78
C VAL A 134 -3.74 4.62 12.58
N TYR A 135 -2.42 4.56 12.71
CA TYR A 135 -1.53 4.07 11.67
C TYR A 135 -1.87 2.65 11.23
N GLY A 136 -2.05 1.74 12.20
CA GLY A 136 -2.45 0.36 11.94
C GLY A 136 -3.79 0.27 11.21
N ALA A 137 -4.80 1.00 11.68
CA ALA A 137 -6.13 1.03 11.07
C ALA A 137 -6.11 1.60 9.63
N LEU A 138 -5.39 2.72 9.41
CA LEU A 138 -5.25 3.31 8.09
C LEU A 138 -4.54 2.36 7.10
N ASN A 139 -3.45 1.71 7.53
CA ASN A 139 -2.77 0.73 6.67
C ASN A 139 -3.62 -0.52 6.43
N ALA A 140 -4.34 -1.03 7.44
CA ALA A 140 -5.25 -2.15 7.24
C ALA A 140 -6.33 -1.83 6.20
N PHE A 141 -6.86 -0.62 6.21
CA PHE A 141 -7.92 -0.19 5.31
C PHE A 141 -7.38 0.24 3.93
N LEU A 142 -6.36 1.09 3.88
CA LEU A 142 -5.88 1.68 2.63
C LEU A 142 -4.86 0.80 1.87
N VAL A 143 -4.21 -0.12 2.57
CA VAL A 143 -3.25 -1.06 1.98
C VAL A 143 -3.79 -2.49 2.02
N GLY A 144 -4.25 -2.97 3.18
CA GLY A 144 -4.70 -4.34 3.37
C GLY A 144 -5.97 -4.67 2.58
N ALA A 145 -6.99 -3.81 2.57
CA ALA A 145 -8.20 -4.05 1.83
C ALA A 145 -7.97 -4.09 0.30
N PRO A 146 -7.19 -3.18 -0.32
CA PRO A 146 -6.78 -3.33 -1.71
C PRO A 146 -5.94 -4.58 -2.00
N LEU A 147 -5.03 -4.98 -1.11
CA LEU A 147 -4.29 -6.23 -1.26
C LEU A 147 -5.24 -7.42 -1.31
N TRP A 148 -6.16 -7.50 -0.36
CA TRP A 148 -7.19 -8.54 -0.34
C TRP A 148 -8.02 -8.51 -1.62
N GLY A 149 -8.56 -7.35 -2.00
CA GLY A 149 -9.47 -7.22 -3.13
C GLY A 149 -8.82 -7.36 -4.51
N LEU A 150 -7.61 -6.83 -4.73
CA LEU A 150 -6.96 -6.81 -6.05
C LEU A 150 -6.14 -8.06 -6.35
N PHE A 151 -5.62 -8.74 -5.33
CA PHE A 151 -4.76 -9.91 -5.50
C PHE A 151 -5.43 -11.24 -5.13
N ASP A 152 -6.72 -11.25 -4.79
CA ASP A 152 -7.46 -12.44 -4.34
C ASP A 152 -6.79 -13.18 -3.17
N LEU A 153 -6.10 -12.43 -2.31
CA LEU A 153 -5.51 -12.99 -1.11
C LEU A 153 -6.59 -13.36 -0.11
N GLU A 154 -6.36 -14.39 0.68
CA GLU A 154 -7.19 -14.63 1.85
C GLU A 154 -6.98 -13.51 2.89
N PHE A 155 -7.96 -13.28 3.75
CA PHE A 155 -7.88 -12.18 4.73
C PHE A 155 -6.61 -12.24 5.59
N HIS A 156 -6.22 -13.44 6.03
CA HIS A 156 -5.02 -13.61 6.85
C HIS A 156 -3.71 -13.37 6.05
N GLU A 157 -3.69 -13.69 4.76
CA GLU A 157 -2.56 -13.42 3.87
C GLU A 157 -2.41 -11.91 3.63
N ALA A 158 -3.50 -11.22 3.30
CA ALA A 158 -3.51 -9.77 3.15
C ALA A 158 -3.08 -9.07 4.46
N ALA A 159 -3.54 -9.55 5.61
CA ALA A 159 -3.13 -9.04 6.91
C ALA A 159 -1.63 -9.26 7.15
N ALA A 160 -1.09 -10.45 6.86
CA ALA A 160 0.34 -10.75 7.01
C ALA A 160 1.22 -9.87 6.11
N VAL A 161 0.82 -9.67 4.84
CA VAL A 161 1.51 -8.76 3.91
C VAL A 161 1.46 -7.32 4.42
N THR A 162 0.31 -6.86 4.90
CA THR A 162 0.15 -5.51 5.45
C THR A 162 1.04 -5.29 6.66
N VAL A 163 1.10 -6.25 7.58
CA VAL A 163 2.00 -6.20 8.76
C VAL A 163 3.46 -6.15 8.30
N ALA A 164 3.86 -6.96 7.33
CA ALA A 164 5.22 -6.93 6.79
C ALA A 164 5.58 -5.55 6.20
N ILE A 165 4.67 -4.93 5.44
CA ILE A 165 4.83 -3.57 4.91
C ILE A 165 4.99 -2.55 6.06
N CYS A 166 4.14 -2.61 7.08
CA CYS A 166 4.21 -1.71 8.23
C CYS A 166 5.53 -1.85 9.01
N LEU A 167 6.01 -3.08 9.20
CA LEU A 167 7.30 -3.34 9.86
C LEU A 167 8.48 -2.80 9.05
N LEU A 168 8.49 -3.00 7.74
CA LEU A 168 9.53 -2.47 6.84
C LEU A 168 9.57 -0.94 6.87
N LYS A 169 8.40 -0.28 6.84
CA LYS A 169 8.31 1.18 6.97
C LYS A 169 8.79 1.66 8.34
N GLY A 170 8.35 1.01 9.42
CA GLY A 170 8.76 1.33 10.78
C GLY A 170 10.28 1.21 10.96
N PHE A 171 10.86 0.15 10.43
CA PHE A 171 12.32 -0.05 10.43
C PHE A 171 13.04 1.02 9.58
N GLY A 172 12.54 1.33 8.39
CA GLY A 172 13.07 2.40 7.55
C GLY A 172 13.03 3.76 8.24
N PHE A 173 11.92 4.08 8.90
CA PHE A 173 11.79 5.31 9.69
C PHE A 173 12.79 5.35 10.85
N LEU A 174 12.93 4.25 11.59
CA LEU A 174 13.91 4.15 12.68
C LEU A 174 15.34 4.37 12.19
N LEU A 175 15.72 3.79 11.06
CA LEU A 175 17.03 4.01 10.44
C LEU A 175 17.28 5.49 10.11
N VAL A 176 16.28 6.16 9.51
CA VAL A 176 16.39 7.59 9.18
C VAL A 176 16.58 8.42 10.44
N VAL A 177 15.83 8.15 11.51
CA VAL A 177 15.97 8.85 12.80
C VAL A 177 17.34 8.63 13.41
N LEU A 178 17.85 7.40 13.41
CA LEU A 178 19.18 7.08 13.92
C LEU A 178 20.29 7.77 13.11
N MET A 179 20.19 7.74 11.79
CA MET A 179 21.18 8.39 10.91
C MET A 179 21.16 9.91 11.06
N SER A 180 19.98 10.52 11.21
CA SER A 180 19.87 11.96 11.46
C SER A 180 20.41 12.34 12.85
N GLY A 181 20.16 11.53 13.88
CA GLY A 181 20.72 11.73 15.22
C GLY A 181 22.24 11.67 15.25
N ILE A 182 22.86 10.77 14.47
CA ILE A 182 24.33 10.70 14.35
C ILE A 182 24.89 11.92 13.60
N ALA A 183 24.16 12.48 12.64
CA ALA A 183 24.59 13.65 11.87
C ALA A 183 24.57 14.96 12.68
N PHE A 184 23.84 15.00 13.81
CA PHE A 184 23.75 16.18 14.70
C PHE A 184 24.49 16.02 16.03
N ALA A 185 25.16 14.90 16.27
CA ALA A 185 26.03 14.65 17.42
C ALA A 185 27.50 14.91 17.06
#